data_609a51ca7b895a194c6abc577adaa6f8
#
_entry.id   609a51ca7b895a194c6abc577adaa6f8
#
_cell.length_a   1.000
_cell.length_b   1.000
_cell.length_c   1.000
_cell.angle_alpha   90.00
_cell.angle_beta   90.00
_cell.angle_gamma   90.00
#
_symmetry.space_group_name_H-M   'P 1'
#
loop_
_entity.id
_entity.type
_entity.pdbx_description
1 polymer ?
#
loop_
_entity_poly.entity_id
_entity_poly.type
_entity_poly.pdbx_seq_one_letter_code
_entity_poly.pdbx_strand_id
1 'polypeptide(L)'
;MKKLKAMWKGLLTMAFAIAVFILCLFPYRALMNYHEQRHLFRWDSYYFQEQCASLDGLCEYLISWIAQFFYIGWLGAAVMALLAVALQQAIWTILKLIRIHRSWLYPLTFIPSILLFYYAFIPQEYKDDRLFREAVTYDYLVRAQKWNKILGKSYNHPPETMNGIWCTNFALGMRGTLLDDMFFYKQDGPDGLLMDATRMQPLALYSISDIAFEIGMINSAERFAFDVKQRLPNNHKSGRIYQRLAETNLVNGHYKIARKYMHVLQSTLFYGRWARHYLAILGDEQAINNDARYGALRTRRQQSNDQLIYAQDQVLAQLVAENPKNKLAADYLLAYTMLRLDLESVTEHTLRLKDNLYPNVPKSVQESIAGYWIMKHPNDSLPIPIGKSIYQTTASYLSIINQSGNMLDPSLDVPPYNQSYWHYHAQAMGKLKQQRP
;
A
#
# COMPACT_ATOMS: atom_id res chain seq x y z
N MET A 1 -27.14 -42.67 23.89
CA MET A 1 -27.23 -41.35 24.53
C MET A 1 -25.94 -40.85 25.21
N LYS A 2 -25.17 -41.68 25.97
CA LYS A 2 -23.91 -41.19 26.60
C LYS A 2 -22.82 -40.75 25.59
N LYS A 3 -22.65 -41.43 24.44
CA LYS A 3 -21.71 -41.04 23.37
C LYS A 3 -22.11 -39.69 22.70
N LEU A 4 -23.39 -39.47 22.45
CA LEU A 4 -23.88 -38.18 21.90
C LEU A 4 -23.67 -37.02 22.89
N LYS A 5 -23.83 -37.28 24.22
CA LYS A 5 -23.56 -36.29 25.29
C LYS A 5 -22.08 -35.95 25.46
N ALA A 6 -21.14 -36.77 24.98
CA ALA A 6 -19.71 -36.47 24.96
C ALA A 6 -19.28 -35.77 23.67
N MET A 7 -19.94 -36.00 22.56
CA MET A 7 -19.59 -35.46 21.24
C MET A 7 -19.90 -33.94 21.10
N TRP A 8 -20.95 -33.42 21.77
CA TRP A 8 -21.34 -32.00 21.59
C TRP A 8 -20.24 -31.01 22.01
N LYS A 9 -19.45 -31.34 23.06
CA LYS A 9 -18.33 -30.51 23.50
C LYS A 9 -17.25 -30.42 22.42
N GLY A 10 -16.89 -31.54 21.82
CA GLY A 10 -15.94 -31.59 20.71
C GLY A 10 -16.44 -30.83 19.47
N LEU A 11 -17.73 -31.01 19.14
CA LEU A 11 -18.36 -30.28 18.03
C LEU A 11 -18.37 -28.75 18.28
N LEU A 12 -18.68 -28.31 19.52
CA LEU A 12 -18.67 -26.89 19.86
C LEU A 12 -17.24 -26.31 19.79
N THR A 13 -16.24 -27.04 20.28
CA THR A 13 -14.83 -26.61 20.18
C THR A 13 -14.38 -26.53 18.73
N MET A 14 -14.75 -27.50 17.89
CA MET A 14 -14.44 -27.48 16.47
C MET A 14 -15.13 -26.32 15.75
N ALA A 15 -16.39 -26.07 16.04
CA ALA A 15 -17.13 -24.93 15.50
C ALA A 15 -16.49 -23.59 15.90
N PHE A 16 -16.05 -23.46 17.16
CA PHE A 16 -15.32 -22.29 17.64
C PHE A 16 -13.98 -22.11 16.91
N ALA A 17 -13.19 -23.19 16.76
CA ALA A 17 -11.93 -23.15 16.00
C ALA A 17 -12.14 -22.68 14.57
N ILE A 18 -13.15 -23.23 13.88
CA ILE A 18 -13.51 -22.86 12.51
C ILE A 18 -13.94 -21.38 12.47
N ALA A 19 -14.74 -20.91 13.41
CA ALA A 19 -15.19 -19.53 13.47
C ALA A 19 -14.00 -18.57 13.62
N VAL A 20 -13.07 -18.82 14.56
CA VAL A 20 -11.85 -18.02 14.75
C VAL A 20 -10.98 -18.05 13.50
N PHE A 21 -10.81 -19.22 12.89
CA PHE A 21 -10.03 -19.37 11.65
C PHE A 21 -10.61 -18.52 10.52
N ILE A 22 -11.93 -18.60 10.29
CA ILE A 22 -12.62 -17.81 9.25
C ILE A 22 -12.52 -16.31 9.53
N LEU A 23 -12.72 -15.89 10.79
CA LEU A 23 -12.59 -14.48 11.18
C LEU A 23 -11.18 -13.95 10.92
N CYS A 24 -10.14 -14.69 11.25
CA CYS A 24 -8.76 -14.30 10.99
C CYS A 24 -8.42 -14.31 9.49
N LEU A 25 -8.91 -15.32 8.74
CA LEU A 25 -8.55 -15.49 7.34
C LEU A 25 -9.17 -14.43 6.42
N PHE A 26 -10.38 -13.95 6.72
CA PHE A 26 -11.13 -13.03 5.87
C PHE A 26 -11.24 -11.62 6.48
N PRO A 27 -12.09 -11.33 7.49
CA PRO A 27 -12.29 -9.96 7.96
C PRO A 27 -11.06 -9.34 8.65
N TYR A 28 -10.27 -10.14 9.38
CA TYR A 28 -9.10 -9.63 10.10
C TYR A 28 -7.77 -9.91 9.40
N ARG A 29 -7.79 -10.32 8.12
CA ARG A 29 -6.55 -10.63 7.39
C ARG A 29 -5.62 -9.42 7.26
N ALA A 30 -6.17 -8.24 6.99
CA ALA A 30 -5.40 -7.01 6.93
C ALA A 30 -4.80 -6.62 8.29
N LEU A 31 -5.58 -6.82 9.37
CA LEU A 31 -5.10 -6.58 10.72
C LEU A 31 -3.98 -7.55 11.13
N MET A 32 -4.07 -8.83 10.74
CA MET A 32 -2.97 -9.78 10.95
C MET A 32 -1.69 -9.31 10.25
N ASN A 33 -1.80 -8.86 9.00
CA ASN A 33 -0.66 -8.29 8.28
C ASN A 33 -0.09 -7.04 8.98
N TYR A 34 -0.96 -6.19 9.53
CA TYR A 34 -0.56 -5.02 10.32
C TYR A 34 0.24 -5.41 11.56
N HIS A 35 -0.17 -6.46 12.29
CA HIS A 35 0.61 -6.97 13.44
C HIS A 35 1.95 -7.55 13.00
N GLU A 36 1.97 -8.39 11.96
CA GLU A 36 3.19 -9.02 11.48
C GLU A 36 4.26 -7.99 11.12
N GLN A 37 3.90 -6.93 10.41
CA GLN A 37 4.88 -5.94 9.96
C GLN A 37 5.42 -5.02 11.08
N ARG A 38 4.87 -5.10 12.28
CA ARG A 38 5.34 -4.35 13.47
C ARG A 38 6.24 -5.17 14.38
N HIS A 39 6.42 -6.46 14.08
CA HIS A 39 7.22 -7.38 14.87
C HIS A 39 8.25 -8.08 14.00
N LEU A 40 9.40 -8.42 14.57
CA LEU A 40 10.43 -9.22 13.93
C LEU A 40 10.92 -10.27 14.93
N PHE A 41 10.49 -11.51 14.74
CA PHE A 41 10.98 -12.62 15.53
C PHE A 41 12.23 -13.23 14.89
N ARG A 42 13.26 -13.46 15.71
CA ARG A 42 14.52 -14.06 15.29
C ARG A 42 14.78 -15.36 16.04
N TRP A 43 15.20 -16.36 15.30
CA TRP A 43 15.54 -17.68 15.83
C TRP A 43 17.05 -17.73 16.19
N ASP A 44 17.49 -16.89 17.12
CA ASP A 44 18.86 -16.87 17.62
C ASP A 44 18.91 -16.67 19.15
N SER A 45 19.97 -17.20 19.77
CA SER A 45 20.13 -17.17 21.22
C SER A 45 20.34 -15.76 21.78
N TYR A 46 20.97 -14.87 21.01
CA TYR A 46 21.17 -13.49 21.42
C TYR A 46 19.83 -12.74 21.55
N TYR A 47 18.95 -12.90 20.55
CA TYR A 47 17.62 -12.31 20.60
C TYR A 47 16.78 -12.84 21.77
N PHE A 48 16.88 -14.14 22.06
CA PHE A 48 16.23 -14.72 23.23
C PHE A 48 16.73 -14.09 24.53
N GLN A 49 18.04 -14.01 24.71
CA GLN A 49 18.63 -13.41 25.92
C GLN A 49 18.28 -11.93 26.07
N GLU A 50 18.33 -11.17 24.97
CA GLU A 50 17.96 -9.74 24.95
C GLU A 50 16.49 -9.53 25.37
N GLN A 51 15.58 -10.30 24.82
CA GLN A 51 14.14 -10.14 25.07
C GLN A 51 13.71 -10.72 26.42
N CYS A 52 14.21 -11.86 26.83
CA CYS A 52 13.80 -12.53 28.06
C CYS A 52 14.51 -12.02 29.33
N ALA A 53 15.22 -10.92 29.26
CA ALA A 53 15.85 -10.27 30.42
C ALA A 53 14.82 -9.64 31.40
N SER A 54 13.57 -9.43 30.96
CA SER A 54 12.47 -8.90 31.77
C SER A 54 11.17 -9.63 31.48
N LEU A 55 10.16 -9.52 32.38
CA LEU A 55 8.83 -10.08 32.16
C LEU A 55 8.14 -9.44 30.96
N ASP A 56 8.26 -8.13 30.78
CA ASP A 56 7.68 -7.41 29.63
C ASP A 56 8.35 -7.90 28.33
N GLY A 57 9.67 -8.09 28.32
CA GLY A 57 10.39 -8.63 27.18
C GLY A 57 10.02 -10.07 26.86
N LEU A 58 9.69 -10.91 27.86
CA LEU A 58 9.16 -12.26 27.61
C LEU A 58 7.80 -12.22 26.95
N CYS A 59 6.89 -11.32 27.35
CA CYS A 59 5.61 -11.11 26.69
C CYS A 59 5.81 -10.68 25.24
N GLU A 60 6.68 -9.71 24.98
CA GLU A 60 7.02 -9.25 23.61
C GLU A 60 7.64 -10.35 22.76
N TYR A 61 8.47 -11.20 23.34
CA TYR A 61 9.06 -12.36 22.68
C TYR A 61 7.96 -13.31 22.19
N LEU A 62 6.98 -13.64 23.05
CA LEU A 62 5.85 -14.51 22.70
C LEU A 62 4.93 -13.88 21.67
N ILE A 63 4.63 -12.58 21.79
CA ILE A 63 3.81 -11.85 20.81
C ILE A 63 4.51 -11.85 19.45
N SER A 64 5.80 -11.54 19.40
CA SER A 64 6.58 -11.54 18.17
C SER A 64 6.68 -12.95 17.55
N TRP A 65 6.79 -13.99 18.39
CA TRP A 65 6.77 -15.37 17.94
C TRP A 65 5.43 -15.75 17.29
N ILE A 66 4.32 -15.32 17.84
CA ILE A 66 2.99 -15.55 17.26
C ILE A 66 2.83 -14.72 15.98
N ALA A 67 3.20 -13.43 16.02
CA ALA A 67 2.99 -12.51 14.92
C ALA A 67 3.72 -12.91 13.62
N GLN A 68 4.89 -13.59 13.71
CA GLN A 68 5.59 -14.05 12.52
C GLN A 68 4.73 -14.96 11.62
N PHE A 69 3.84 -15.79 12.20
CA PHE A 69 2.98 -16.69 11.43
C PHE A 69 1.92 -15.94 10.61
N PHE A 70 1.63 -14.69 10.94
CA PHE A 70 0.68 -13.85 10.20
C PHE A 70 1.20 -13.44 8.81
N TYR A 71 2.48 -13.68 8.53
CA TYR A 71 3.05 -13.54 7.20
C TYR A 71 2.27 -14.37 6.16
N ILE A 72 1.95 -15.63 6.49
CA ILE A 72 1.11 -16.50 5.67
C ILE A 72 -0.31 -16.52 6.25
N GLY A 73 -1.30 -16.02 5.48
CA GLY A 73 -2.66 -15.78 5.98
C GLY A 73 -3.34 -16.99 6.62
N TRP A 74 -3.36 -18.12 5.94
CA TRP A 74 -4.00 -19.33 6.44
C TRP A 74 -3.26 -19.90 7.67
N LEU A 75 -1.93 -19.82 7.68
CA LEU A 75 -1.10 -20.32 8.77
C LEU A 75 -1.33 -19.50 10.05
N GLY A 76 -1.32 -18.17 9.91
CA GLY A 76 -1.64 -17.27 11.03
C GLY A 76 -3.06 -17.49 11.55
N ALA A 77 -4.05 -17.66 10.67
CA ALA A 77 -5.42 -17.98 11.07
C ALA A 77 -5.50 -19.31 11.83
N ALA A 78 -4.76 -20.34 11.39
CA ALA A 78 -4.68 -21.62 12.07
C ALA A 78 -4.01 -21.50 13.46
N VAL A 79 -2.92 -20.74 13.55
CA VAL A 79 -2.24 -20.48 14.84
C VAL A 79 -3.18 -19.78 15.82
N MET A 80 -3.91 -18.74 15.38
CA MET A 80 -4.88 -18.05 16.22
C MET A 80 -6.03 -18.94 16.68
N ALA A 81 -6.54 -19.79 15.80
CA ALA A 81 -7.58 -20.77 16.14
C ALA A 81 -7.08 -21.79 17.18
N LEU A 82 -5.85 -22.31 16.98
CA LEU A 82 -5.23 -23.23 17.94
C LEU A 82 -4.98 -22.59 19.30
N LEU A 83 -4.50 -21.35 19.34
CA LEU A 83 -4.28 -20.61 20.59
C LEU A 83 -5.61 -20.34 21.34
N ALA A 84 -6.65 -19.98 20.61
CA ALA A 84 -7.98 -19.73 21.19
C ALA A 84 -8.57 -21.03 21.79
N VAL A 85 -8.41 -22.15 21.09
CA VAL A 85 -8.84 -23.46 21.58
C VAL A 85 -7.97 -23.93 22.77
N ALA A 86 -6.65 -23.76 22.70
CA ALA A 86 -5.74 -24.12 23.78
C ALA A 86 -6.08 -23.38 25.08
N LEU A 87 -6.34 -22.08 25.00
CA LEU A 87 -6.78 -21.27 26.14
C LEU A 87 -8.12 -21.78 26.68
N GLN A 88 -9.10 -22.02 25.83
CA GLN A 88 -10.39 -22.55 26.22
C GLN A 88 -10.26 -23.92 26.92
N GLN A 89 -9.44 -24.83 26.38
CA GLN A 89 -9.21 -26.14 26.98
C GLN A 89 -8.45 -26.05 28.31
N ALA A 90 -7.49 -25.12 28.44
CA ALA A 90 -6.79 -24.85 29.69
C ALA A 90 -7.78 -24.43 30.78
N ILE A 91 -8.66 -23.45 30.47
CA ILE A 91 -9.70 -23.02 31.41
C ILE A 91 -10.62 -24.16 31.82
N TRP A 92 -11.09 -24.96 30.85
CA TRP A 92 -11.92 -26.12 31.15
C TRP A 92 -11.21 -27.15 32.04
N THR A 93 -9.90 -27.35 31.82
CA THR A 93 -9.09 -28.26 32.64
C THR A 93 -8.90 -27.73 34.05
N ILE A 94 -8.66 -26.44 34.21
CA ILE A 94 -8.58 -25.78 35.53
C ILE A 94 -9.92 -25.97 36.31
N LEU A 95 -11.06 -25.71 35.64
CA LEU A 95 -12.37 -25.90 36.26
C LEU A 95 -12.59 -27.35 36.73
N LYS A 96 -12.10 -28.33 35.98
CA LYS A 96 -12.13 -29.76 36.39
C LYS A 96 -11.26 -30.02 37.62
N LEU A 97 -10.05 -29.43 37.65
CA LEU A 97 -9.12 -29.62 38.79
C LEU A 97 -9.70 -29.07 40.11
N ILE A 98 -10.38 -27.93 40.06
CA ILE A 98 -11.06 -27.36 41.23
C ILE A 98 -12.46 -27.95 41.47
N ARG A 99 -12.76 -29.09 40.84
CA ARG A 99 -14.02 -29.86 40.96
C ARG A 99 -15.29 -29.12 40.53
N ILE A 100 -15.17 -28.01 39.77
CA ILE A 100 -16.28 -27.27 39.19
C ILE A 100 -16.44 -27.73 37.72
N HIS A 101 -17.02 -28.92 37.49
CA HIS A 101 -17.09 -29.50 36.14
C HIS A 101 -18.53 -29.78 35.66
N ARG A 102 -19.49 -28.89 36.03
CA ARG A 102 -20.85 -28.99 35.50
C ARG A 102 -20.86 -28.76 33.98
N SER A 103 -21.49 -29.66 33.23
CA SER A 103 -21.45 -29.64 31.76
C SER A 103 -21.97 -28.34 31.12
N TRP A 104 -22.91 -27.65 31.77
CA TRP A 104 -23.46 -26.38 31.30
C TRP A 104 -22.46 -25.22 31.38
N LEU A 105 -21.39 -25.33 32.17
CA LEU A 105 -20.30 -24.34 32.23
C LEU A 105 -19.37 -24.40 31.02
N TYR A 106 -19.40 -25.49 30.26
CA TYR A 106 -18.48 -25.65 29.13
C TYR A 106 -18.55 -24.53 28.10
N PRO A 107 -19.72 -24.02 27.66
CA PRO A 107 -19.80 -22.89 26.75
C PRO A 107 -19.19 -21.60 27.32
N LEU A 108 -19.25 -21.39 28.63
CA LEU A 108 -18.69 -20.18 29.25
C LEU A 108 -17.16 -20.15 29.21
N THR A 109 -16.50 -21.31 29.02
CA THR A 109 -15.03 -21.36 28.90
C THR A 109 -14.49 -20.74 27.61
N PHE A 110 -15.33 -20.45 26.62
CA PHE A 110 -14.94 -19.75 25.41
C PHE A 110 -14.87 -18.22 25.61
N ILE A 111 -15.57 -17.67 26.60
CA ILE A 111 -15.65 -16.22 26.86
C ILE A 111 -14.27 -15.60 27.04
N PRO A 112 -13.35 -16.13 27.88
CA PRO A 112 -12.02 -15.54 28.04
C PRO A 112 -11.22 -15.50 26.74
N SER A 113 -11.32 -16.53 25.88
CA SER A 113 -10.67 -16.55 24.58
C SER A 113 -11.23 -15.47 23.65
N ILE A 114 -12.55 -15.25 23.65
CA ILE A 114 -13.21 -14.20 22.88
C ILE A 114 -12.80 -12.82 23.39
N LEU A 115 -12.78 -12.63 24.70
CA LEU A 115 -12.37 -11.36 25.32
C LEU A 115 -10.90 -11.06 25.03
N LEU A 116 -10.02 -12.04 25.14
CA LEU A 116 -8.60 -11.87 24.80
C LEU A 116 -8.42 -11.49 23.32
N PHE A 117 -9.14 -12.16 22.43
CA PHE A 117 -9.14 -11.80 21.01
C PHE A 117 -9.61 -10.35 20.80
N TYR A 118 -10.70 -9.96 21.43
CA TYR A 118 -11.27 -8.61 21.26
C TYR A 118 -10.39 -7.51 21.87
N TYR A 119 -9.83 -7.72 23.06
CA TYR A 119 -9.09 -6.67 23.76
C TYR A 119 -7.58 -6.65 23.45
N ALA A 120 -6.96 -7.80 23.22
CA ALA A 120 -5.51 -7.87 22.99
C ALA A 120 -5.14 -7.91 21.51
N PHE A 121 -5.94 -8.61 20.66
CA PHE A 121 -5.62 -8.73 19.24
C PHE A 121 -6.14 -7.56 18.40
N ILE A 122 -7.30 -6.97 18.73
CA ILE A 122 -7.87 -5.86 17.96
C ILE A 122 -7.51 -4.55 18.67
N PRO A 123 -6.59 -3.72 18.10
CA PRO A 123 -6.22 -2.42 18.66
C PRO A 123 -7.42 -1.47 18.79
N GLN A 124 -7.36 -0.55 19.73
CA GLN A 124 -8.45 0.40 19.95
C GLN A 124 -8.67 1.28 18.71
N GLU A 125 -7.61 1.74 18.07
CA GLU A 125 -7.70 2.53 16.84
C GLU A 125 -8.42 1.75 15.72
N TYR A 126 -8.21 0.44 15.63
CA TYR A 126 -8.91 -0.39 14.64
C TYR A 126 -10.41 -0.53 14.93
N LYS A 127 -10.82 -0.47 16.21
CA LYS A 127 -12.23 -0.52 16.62
C LYS A 127 -12.95 0.79 16.33
N ASP A 128 -12.33 1.91 16.69
CA ASP A 128 -12.99 3.21 16.78
C ASP A 128 -12.80 4.03 15.50
N ASP A 129 -11.67 3.88 14.80
CA ASP A 129 -11.33 4.68 13.64
C ASP A 129 -11.54 3.93 12.32
N ARG A 130 -12.52 4.39 11.54
CA ARG A 130 -12.82 3.86 10.20
C ARG A 130 -11.68 4.16 9.21
N LEU A 131 -11.06 5.32 9.32
CA LEU A 131 -9.96 5.74 8.44
C LEU A 131 -8.72 4.87 8.68
N PHE A 132 -8.45 4.53 9.94
CA PHE A 132 -7.38 3.60 10.26
C PHE A 132 -7.62 2.20 9.67
N ARG A 133 -8.85 1.66 9.78
CA ARG A 133 -9.21 0.37 9.15
C ARG A 133 -9.06 0.41 7.64
N GLU A 134 -9.45 1.52 7.03
CA GLU A 134 -9.27 1.72 5.59
C GLU A 134 -7.79 1.69 5.21
N ALA A 135 -6.95 2.46 5.90
CA ALA A 135 -5.52 2.53 5.64
C ALA A 135 -4.82 1.16 5.81
N VAL A 136 -5.15 0.41 6.88
CA VAL A 136 -4.66 -0.97 7.10
C VAL A 136 -5.06 -1.90 5.95
N THR A 137 -6.28 -1.75 5.45
CA THR A 137 -6.79 -2.58 4.35
C THR A 137 -6.06 -2.30 3.04
N TYR A 138 -5.87 -1.03 2.68
CA TYR A 138 -5.16 -0.65 1.47
C TYR A 138 -3.70 -1.06 1.52
N ASP A 139 -3.00 -0.83 2.64
CA ASP A 139 -1.61 -1.28 2.83
C ASP A 139 -1.47 -2.80 2.62
N TYR A 140 -2.37 -3.59 3.24
CA TYR A 140 -2.39 -5.05 3.02
C TYR A 140 -2.60 -5.43 1.55
N LEU A 141 -3.52 -4.77 0.85
CA LEU A 141 -3.83 -5.09 -0.54
C LEU A 141 -2.65 -4.75 -1.47
N VAL A 142 -1.95 -3.65 -1.22
CA VAL A 142 -0.71 -3.27 -1.95
C VAL A 142 0.38 -4.32 -1.70
N ARG A 143 0.67 -4.64 -0.44
CA ARG A 143 1.68 -5.66 -0.10
C ARG A 143 1.36 -7.02 -0.72
N ALA A 144 0.08 -7.39 -0.79
CA ALA A 144 -0.38 -8.62 -1.41
C ALA A 144 -0.54 -8.52 -2.94
N GLN A 145 -0.20 -7.37 -3.56
CA GLN A 145 -0.31 -7.08 -5.00
C GLN A 145 -1.72 -7.37 -5.57
N LYS A 146 -2.76 -7.13 -4.77
CA LYS A 146 -4.15 -7.39 -5.15
C LYS A 146 -4.78 -6.20 -5.88
N TRP A 147 -4.16 -5.77 -6.98
CA TRP A 147 -4.52 -4.56 -7.73
C TRP A 147 -6.00 -4.48 -8.08
N ASN A 148 -6.58 -5.55 -8.63
CA ASN A 148 -8.00 -5.57 -8.98
C ASN A 148 -8.94 -5.39 -7.77
N LYS A 149 -8.51 -5.89 -6.58
CA LYS A 149 -9.30 -5.69 -5.34
C LYS A 149 -9.23 -4.26 -4.85
N ILE A 150 -8.06 -3.60 -5.01
CA ILE A 150 -7.92 -2.17 -4.72
C ILE A 150 -8.87 -1.37 -5.60
N LEU A 151 -8.79 -1.57 -6.92
CA LEU A 151 -9.60 -0.83 -7.87
C LEU A 151 -11.10 -1.06 -7.68
N GLY A 152 -11.54 -2.32 -7.53
CA GLY A 152 -12.94 -2.62 -7.26
C GLY A 152 -13.44 -2.03 -5.94
N LYS A 153 -12.61 -2.02 -4.88
CA LYS A 153 -12.95 -1.36 -3.62
C LYS A 153 -13.09 0.15 -3.79
N SER A 154 -12.12 0.79 -4.45
CA SER A 154 -12.08 2.25 -4.64
C SER A 154 -13.19 2.75 -5.58
N TYR A 155 -13.61 1.94 -6.54
CA TYR A 155 -14.72 2.25 -7.43
C TYR A 155 -16.08 2.21 -6.69
N ASN A 156 -16.32 1.17 -5.90
CA ASN A 156 -17.58 1.02 -5.16
C ASN A 156 -17.66 1.94 -3.92
N HIS A 157 -16.52 2.18 -3.28
CA HIS A 157 -16.39 3.00 -2.08
C HIS A 157 -15.14 3.86 -2.22
N PRO A 158 -15.26 5.09 -2.73
CA PRO A 158 -14.14 6.01 -2.91
C PRO A 158 -13.35 6.18 -1.59
N PRO A 159 -12.01 6.09 -1.64
CA PRO A 159 -11.19 6.17 -0.44
C PRO A 159 -11.36 7.53 0.24
N GLU A 160 -11.40 7.51 1.57
CA GLU A 160 -11.46 8.72 2.39
C GLU A 160 -10.06 9.15 2.83
N THR A 161 -9.14 8.18 2.98
CA THR A 161 -7.76 8.44 3.34
C THR A 161 -6.90 8.76 2.12
N MET A 162 -5.90 9.62 2.31
CA MET A 162 -4.88 9.87 1.29
C MET A 162 -4.13 8.57 0.93
N ASN A 163 -3.86 7.71 1.92
CA ASN A 163 -3.26 6.40 1.68
C ASN A 163 -4.09 5.53 0.72
N GLY A 164 -5.42 5.57 0.81
CA GLY A 164 -6.31 4.86 -0.11
C GLY A 164 -6.23 5.40 -1.54
N ILE A 165 -6.11 6.73 -1.70
CA ILE A 165 -5.93 7.38 -3.01
C ILE A 165 -4.58 6.97 -3.62
N TRP A 166 -3.48 7.02 -2.87
CA TRP A 166 -2.16 6.57 -3.34
C TRP A 166 -2.18 5.11 -3.79
N CYS A 167 -2.75 4.24 -2.97
CA CYS A 167 -2.85 2.82 -3.29
C CYS A 167 -3.69 2.56 -4.55
N THR A 168 -4.72 3.37 -4.79
CA THR A 168 -5.55 3.30 -5.99
C THR A 168 -4.76 3.72 -7.22
N ASN A 169 -4.11 4.87 -7.18
CA ASN A 169 -3.26 5.36 -8.27
C ASN A 169 -2.08 4.43 -8.53
N PHE A 170 -1.48 3.87 -7.48
CA PHE A 170 -0.44 2.87 -7.62
C PHE A 170 -0.93 1.58 -8.28
N ALA A 171 -2.11 1.10 -7.91
CA ALA A 171 -2.71 -0.07 -8.56
C ALA A 171 -2.97 0.17 -10.06
N LEU A 172 -3.43 1.37 -10.44
CA LEU A 172 -3.56 1.77 -11.84
C LEU A 172 -2.20 1.80 -12.55
N GLY A 173 -1.18 2.38 -11.92
CA GLY A 173 0.18 2.42 -12.44
C GLY A 173 0.77 1.02 -12.66
N MET A 174 0.61 0.13 -11.68
CA MET A 174 1.07 -1.27 -11.78
C MET A 174 0.31 -2.08 -12.82
N ARG A 175 -0.88 -1.65 -13.20
CA ARG A 175 -1.64 -2.22 -14.33
C ARG A 175 -1.36 -1.54 -15.66
N GLY A 176 -0.64 -0.42 -15.66
CA GLY A 176 -0.34 0.36 -16.85
C GLY A 176 -1.52 1.17 -17.39
N THR A 177 -2.55 1.42 -16.57
CA THR A 177 -3.77 2.16 -16.94
C THR A 177 -3.94 3.48 -16.18
N LEU A 178 -2.89 3.97 -15.51
CA LEU A 178 -2.99 5.18 -14.67
C LEU A 178 -3.51 6.38 -15.46
N LEU A 179 -2.93 6.66 -16.62
CA LEU A 179 -3.28 7.83 -17.44
C LEU A 179 -4.59 7.66 -18.26
N ASP A 180 -5.15 6.44 -18.31
CA ASP A 180 -6.42 6.21 -18.96
C ASP A 180 -7.60 6.26 -17.97
N ASP A 181 -7.37 5.71 -16.76
CA ASP A 181 -8.47 5.40 -15.84
C ASP A 181 -8.47 6.24 -14.56
N MET A 182 -7.44 7.08 -14.27
CA MET A 182 -7.32 7.73 -12.97
C MET A 182 -8.51 8.63 -12.60
N PHE A 183 -9.16 9.25 -13.57
CA PHE A 183 -10.30 10.14 -13.33
C PHE A 183 -11.64 9.40 -13.18
N PHE A 184 -11.65 8.06 -13.31
CA PHE A 184 -12.78 7.25 -12.83
C PHE A 184 -12.77 7.10 -11.30
N TYR A 185 -11.66 7.45 -10.65
CA TYR A 185 -11.46 7.32 -9.22
C TYR A 185 -11.31 8.71 -8.58
N LYS A 186 -11.61 8.79 -7.28
CA LYS A 186 -11.43 10.02 -6.52
C LYS A 186 -9.96 10.45 -6.57
N GLN A 187 -9.74 11.73 -6.93
CA GLN A 187 -8.44 12.39 -6.90
C GLN A 187 -8.48 13.55 -5.90
N ASP A 188 -7.35 13.84 -5.26
CA ASP A 188 -7.24 14.94 -4.29
C ASP A 188 -5.94 15.73 -4.50
N GLY A 189 -5.78 16.22 -5.73
CA GLY A 189 -4.61 16.98 -6.14
C GLY A 189 -3.34 16.15 -6.29
N PRO A 190 -2.19 16.78 -6.49
CA PRO A 190 -0.90 16.11 -6.69
C PRO A 190 -0.45 15.32 -5.46
N ASP A 191 -0.85 15.73 -4.25
CA ASP A 191 -0.61 15.01 -3.01
C ASP A 191 -1.26 13.61 -3.02
N GLY A 192 -2.28 13.38 -3.86
CA GLY A 192 -2.90 12.08 -4.09
C GLY A 192 -2.06 11.08 -4.90
N LEU A 193 -0.90 11.50 -5.43
CA LEU A 193 0.09 10.62 -6.06
C LEU A 193 1.32 10.44 -5.19
N LEU A 194 1.94 11.55 -4.79
CA LEU A 194 3.17 11.60 -4.01
C LEU A 194 3.11 12.79 -3.05
N MET A 195 3.38 12.55 -1.77
CA MET A 195 3.37 13.57 -0.73
C MET A 195 4.67 13.55 0.06
N ASP A 196 5.03 14.67 0.69
CA ASP A 196 6.16 14.72 1.62
C ASP A 196 5.90 13.89 2.89
N ALA A 197 6.90 13.13 3.30
CA ALA A 197 6.89 12.28 4.49
C ALA A 197 6.55 13.01 5.80
N THR A 198 6.84 14.30 5.90
CA THR A 198 6.61 15.10 7.12
C THR A 198 5.14 15.18 7.51
N ARG A 199 4.24 15.05 6.54
CA ARG A 199 2.78 15.13 6.72
C ARG A 199 2.11 13.76 6.84
N MET A 200 2.87 12.66 6.75
CA MET A 200 2.32 11.31 6.69
C MET A 200 2.13 10.67 8.07
N GLN A 201 1.05 9.91 8.20
CA GLN A 201 0.87 9.00 9.32
C GLN A 201 1.83 7.80 9.19
N PRO A 202 2.24 7.15 10.31
CA PRO A 202 3.20 6.05 10.28
C PRO A 202 2.82 4.91 9.33
N LEU A 203 1.54 4.54 9.27
CA LEU A 203 1.06 3.46 8.41
C LEU A 203 1.20 3.79 6.91
N ALA A 204 0.98 5.04 6.53
CA ALA A 204 1.08 5.48 5.15
C ALA A 204 2.52 5.44 4.60
N LEU A 205 3.51 5.55 5.48
CA LEU A 205 4.93 5.46 5.10
C LEU A 205 5.33 4.08 4.54
N TYR A 206 4.65 3.02 4.94
CA TYR A 206 4.88 1.70 4.33
C TYR A 206 4.48 1.70 2.85
N SER A 207 3.27 2.17 2.55
CA SER A 207 2.75 2.20 1.18
C SER A 207 3.56 3.12 0.28
N ILE A 208 3.91 4.33 0.75
CA ILE A 208 4.67 5.27 -0.07
C ILE A 208 6.12 4.80 -0.31
N SER A 209 6.72 4.06 0.64
CA SER A 209 8.01 3.42 0.42
C SER A 209 7.95 2.38 -0.69
N ASP A 210 6.87 1.58 -0.74
CA ASP A 210 6.65 0.60 -1.81
C ASP A 210 6.45 1.30 -3.16
N ILE A 211 5.66 2.37 -3.20
CA ILE A 211 5.39 3.18 -4.41
C ILE A 211 6.70 3.78 -4.94
N ALA A 212 7.45 4.47 -4.09
CA ALA A 212 8.71 5.10 -4.46
C ALA A 212 9.71 4.06 -5.01
N PHE A 213 9.79 2.89 -4.38
CA PHE A 213 10.65 1.80 -4.80
C PHE A 213 10.33 1.30 -6.22
N GLU A 214 9.06 1.07 -6.52
CA GLU A 214 8.63 0.58 -7.84
C GLU A 214 8.77 1.63 -8.95
N ILE A 215 8.59 2.90 -8.62
CA ILE A 215 8.80 4.02 -9.57
C ILE A 215 10.30 4.16 -9.94
N GLY A 216 11.22 3.80 -9.02
CA GLY A 216 12.67 3.94 -9.20
C GLY A 216 13.30 5.04 -8.35
N MET A 217 12.54 5.66 -7.44
CA MET A 217 12.99 6.63 -6.44
C MET A 217 13.56 5.89 -5.23
N ILE A 218 14.71 5.21 -5.41
CA ILE A 218 15.23 4.23 -4.46
C ILE A 218 15.65 4.87 -3.14
N ASN A 219 16.28 6.06 -3.18
CA ASN A 219 16.72 6.76 -1.96
C ASN A 219 15.51 7.31 -1.18
N SER A 220 14.48 7.79 -1.87
CA SER A 220 13.21 8.17 -1.24
C SER A 220 12.53 6.97 -0.57
N ALA A 221 12.53 5.80 -1.23
CA ALA A 221 12.00 4.56 -0.64
C ALA A 221 12.77 4.14 0.61
N GLU A 222 14.10 4.26 0.60
CA GLU A 222 14.96 4.01 1.76
C GLU A 222 14.65 4.97 2.91
N ARG A 223 14.53 6.27 2.62
CA ARG A 223 14.17 7.29 3.60
C ARG A 223 12.83 7.00 4.26
N PHE A 224 11.77 6.73 3.48
CA PHE A 224 10.46 6.39 4.03
C PHE A 224 10.53 5.13 4.91
N ALA A 225 11.34 4.13 4.53
CA ALA A 225 11.56 2.96 5.35
C ALA A 225 12.27 3.28 6.68
N PHE A 226 13.24 4.22 6.68
CA PHE A 226 13.86 4.73 7.91
C PHE A 226 12.87 5.48 8.78
N ASP A 227 12.01 6.31 8.20
CA ASP A 227 10.97 7.04 8.93
C ASP A 227 9.98 6.08 9.62
N VAL A 228 9.58 4.98 8.95
CA VAL A 228 8.80 3.91 9.60
C VAL A 228 9.58 3.32 10.78
N LYS A 229 10.84 2.93 10.55
CA LYS A 229 11.67 2.29 11.58
C LYS A 229 11.77 3.13 12.84
N GLN A 230 11.89 4.45 12.71
CA GLN A 230 11.99 5.38 13.86
C GLN A 230 10.65 5.54 14.60
N ARG A 231 9.52 5.32 13.92
CA ARG A 231 8.18 5.47 14.50
C ARG A 231 7.58 4.17 15.04
N LEU A 232 8.31 3.05 14.92
CA LEU A 232 7.89 1.80 15.56
C LEU A 232 8.01 1.94 17.09
N PRO A 233 6.97 1.55 17.86
CA PRO A 233 7.02 1.65 19.30
C PRO A 233 8.05 0.68 19.90
N ASN A 234 8.59 1.01 21.08
CA ASN A 234 9.45 0.14 21.90
C ASN A 234 10.69 -0.42 21.16
N ASN A 235 11.28 0.36 20.24
CA ASN A 235 12.39 -0.08 19.40
C ASN A 235 12.13 -1.37 18.60
N HIS A 236 10.86 -1.67 18.35
CA HIS A 236 10.47 -2.84 17.56
C HIS A 236 11.13 -2.82 16.18
N LYS A 237 11.41 -4.00 15.68
CA LYS A 237 11.95 -4.20 14.34
C LYS A 237 10.85 -4.75 13.45
N SER A 238 10.80 -4.30 12.20
CA SER A 238 9.86 -4.80 11.19
C SER A 238 10.61 -5.62 10.15
N GLY A 239 10.16 -6.85 9.92
CA GLY A 239 10.73 -7.69 8.86
C GLY A 239 10.59 -7.04 7.47
N ARG A 240 9.42 -6.46 7.18
CA ARG A 240 9.15 -5.73 5.94
C ARG A 240 10.10 -4.55 5.74
N ILE A 241 10.34 -3.77 6.79
CA ILE A 241 11.22 -2.59 6.71
C ILE A 241 12.69 -2.99 6.57
N TYR A 242 13.14 -3.99 7.33
CA TYR A 242 14.50 -4.51 7.17
C TYR A 242 14.74 -5.08 5.77
N GLN A 243 13.74 -5.76 5.19
CA GLN A 243 13.80 -6.21 3.81
C GLN A 243 13.88 -5.02 2.85
N ARG A 244 13.03 -3.98 3.00
CA ARG A 244 13.08 -2.78 2.15
C ARG A 244 14.42 -2.07 2.23
N LEU A 245 14.98 -1.90 3.42
CA LEU A 245 16.32 -1.31 3.61
C LEU A 245 17.42 -2.17 2.98
N ALA A 246 17.30 -3.48 3.01
CA ALA A 246 18.23 -4.37 2.30
C ALA A 246 18.07 -4.26 0.77
N GLU A 247 16.84 -4.23 0.27
CA GLU A 247 16.50 -4.11 -1.15
C GLU A 247 17.02 -2.79 -1.76
N THR A 248 16.76 -1.66 -1.09
CA THR A 248 17.22 -0.34 -1.56
C THR A 248 18.74 -0.29 -1.66
N ASN A 249 19.44 -0.80 -0.67
CA ASN A 249 20.90 -0.86 -0.65
C ASN A 249 21.47 -1.90 -1.63
N LEU A 250 20.76 -3.00 -1.90
CA LEU A 250 21.13 -3.96 -2.95
C LEU A 250 21.04 -3.31 -4.34
N VAL A 251 19.94 -2.60 -4.62
CA VAL A 251 19.73 -1.90 -5.89
C VAL A 251 20.77 -0.79 -6.09
N ASN A 252 21.11 -0.05 -5.03
CA ASN A 252 22.11 1.02 -5.08
C ASN A 252 23.57 0.51 -5.09
N GLY A 253 23.83 -0.79 -4.90
CA GLY A 253 25.17 -1.35 -4.84
C GLY A 253 25.87 -1.11 -3.48
N HIS A 254 25.15 -0.66 -2.47
CA HIS A 254 25.68 -0.45 -1.11
C HIS A 254 25.74 -1.77 -0.33
N TYR A 255 26.53 -2.73 -0.82
CA TYR A 255 26.52 -4.13 -0.36
C TYR A 255 26.86 -4.31 1.11
N LYS A 256 27.72 -3.47 1.69
CA LYS A 256 28.05 -3.52 3.12
C LYS A 256 26.81 -3.23 3.99
N ILE A 257 25.98 -2.29 3.56
CA ILE A 257 24.75 -1.90 4.27
C ILE A 257 23.66 -2.97 4.03
N ALA A 258 23.46 -3.39 2.78
CA ALA A 258 22.51 -4.46 2.43
C ALA A 258 22.79 -5.74 3.26
N ARG A 259 24.05 -6.15 3.35
CA ARG A 259 24.50 -7.30 4.14
C ARG A 259 24.08 -7.21 5.60
N LYS A 260 24.20 -6.04 6.21
CA LYS A 260 23.85 -5.81 7.61
C LYS A 260 22.34 -6.12 7.88
N TYR A 261 21.45 -5.65 6.99
CA TYR A 261 20.03 -5.93 7.12
C TYR A 261 19.68 -7.39 6.79
N MET A 262 20.33 -7.96 5.78
CA MET A 262 20.13 -9.36 5.40
C MET A 262 20.60 -10.33 6.51
N HIS A 263 21.69 -10.03 7.21
CA HIS A 263 22.12 -10.82 8.37
C HIS A 263 21.08 -10.84 9.50
N VAL A 264 20.36 -9.75 9.72
CA VAL A 264 19.27 -9.75 10.70
C VAL A 264 18.12 -10.64 10.22
N LEU A 265 17.78 -10.57 8.94
CA LEU A 265 16.65 -11.32 8.36
C LEU A 265 16.93 -12.81 8.19
N GLN A 266 18.21 -13.24 8.05
CA GLN A 266 18.55 -14.64 7.80
C GLN A 266 18.11 -15.59 8.93
N SER A 267 18.01 -15.08 10.17
CA SER A 267 17.55 -15.82 11.35
C SER A 267 16.03 -15.80 11.54
N THR A 268 15.27 -15.25 10.60
CA THR A 268 13.81 -15.22 10.62
C THR A 268 13.21 -16.38 9.82
N LEU A 269 11.99 -16.80 10.17
CA LEU A 269 11.34 -17.95 9.52
C LEU A 269 10.97 -17.66 8.05
N PHE A 270 10.34 -16.52 7.77
CA PHE A 270 9.76 -16.23 6.46
C PHE A 270 10.64 -15.34 5.57
N TYR A 271 11.41 -14.41 6.14
CA TYR A 271 12.36 -13.60 5.38
C TYR A 271 13.72 -14.27 5.21
N GLY A 272 14.04 -15.29 6.02
CA GLY A 272 15.35 -15.92 6.06
C GLY A 272 15.77 -16.57 4.74
N ARG A 273 14.82 -17.20 4.00
CA ARG A 273 15.12 -17.80 2.69
C ARG A 273 15.55 -16.75 1.68
N TRP A 274 14.82 -15.63 1.61
CA TRP A 274 15.13 -14.50 0.76
C TRP A 274 16.51 -13.90 1.12
N ALA A 275 16.74 -13.63 2.41
CA ALA A 275 18.01 -13.05 2.88
C ALA A 275 19.22 -13.93 2.57
N ARG A 276 19.14 -15.24 2.80
CA ARG A 276 20.22 -16.18 2.47
C ARG A 276 20.50 -16.25 0.98
N HIS A 277 19.48 -16.21 0.15
CA HIS A 277 19.63 -16.20 -1.31
C HIS A 277 20.44 -14.99 -1.77
N TYR A 278 20.05 -13.78 -1.35
CA TYR A 278 20.74 -12.55 -1.77
C TYR A 278 22.09 -12.34 -1.06
N LEU A 279 22.29 -12.87 0.14
CA LEU A 279 23.63 -12.89 0.77
C LEU A 279 24.63 -13.71 -0.05
N ALA A 280 24.20 -14.81 -0.69
CA ALA A 280 25.06 -15.67 -1.48
C ALA A 280 25.58 -15.02 -2.77
N ILE A 281 24.79 -14.11 -3.37
CA ILE A 281 25.15 -13.40 -4.59
C ILE A 281 25.54 -11.93 -4.35
N LEU A 282 25.65 -11.53 -3.08
CA LEU A 282 25.89 -10.14 -2.71
C LEU A 282 27.32 -9.69 -3.10
N GLY A 283 27.40 -8.78 -4.07
CA GLY A 283 28.66 -8.29 -4.66
C GLY A 283 28.97 -8.92 -6.02
N ASP A 284 28.20 -9.91 -6.44
CA ASP A 284 28.25 -10.39 -7.82
C ASP A 284 27.33 -9.49 -8.70
N GLU A 285 27.96 -8.51 -9.36
CA GLU A 285 27.27 -7.53 -10.22
C GLU A 285 26.49 -8.20 -11.35
N GLN A 286 27.05 -9.26 -11.93
CA GLN A 286 26.39 -9.95 -13.04
C GLN A 286 25.16 -10.70 -12.59
N ALA A 287 25.24 -11.41 -11.46
CA ALA A 287 24.10 -12.12 -10.89
C ALA A 287 22.97 -11.15 -10.50
N ILE A 288 23.31 -10.01 -9.87
CA ILE A 288 22.32 -9.01 -9.44
C ILE A 288 21.71 -8.28 -10.64
N ASN A 289 22.48 -7.95 -11.67
CA ASN A 289 21.97 -7.30 -12.89
C ASN A 289 21.07 -8.24 -13.72
N ASN A 290 21.29 -9.55 -13.65
CA ASN A 290 20.46 -10.57 -14.29
C ASN A 290 19.24 -10.97 -13.45
N ASP A 291 19.15 -10.52 -12.19
CA ASP A 291 17.97 -10.77 -11.36
C ASP A 291 16.75 -10.09 -11.97
N ALA A 292 15.66 -10.86 -12.13
CA ALA A 292 14.44 -10.39 -12.79
C ALA A 292 13.81 -9.18 -12.11
N ARG A 293 13.93 -9.07 -10.77
CA ARG A 293 13.36 -7.96 -9.99
C ARG A 293 14.36 -6.82 -9.80
N TYR A 294 15.52 -7.11 -9.22
CA TYR A 294 16.47 -6.05 -8.82
C TYR A 294 17.31 -5.56 -9.99
N GLY A 295 17.60 -6.39 -10.99
CA GLY A 295 18.21 -5.96 -12.24
C GLY A 295 17.31 -4.96 -12.99
N ALA A 296 16.01 -5.25 -13.11
CA ALA A 296 15.04 -4.34 -13.70
C ALA A 296 14.90 -3.02 -12.92
N LEU A 297 14.98 -3.05 -11.59
CA LEU A 297 14.96 -1.84 -10.74
C LEU A 297 16.23 -1.02 -10.90
N ARG A 298 17.40 -1.66 -11.05
CA ARG A 298 18.68 -0.98 -11.32
C ARG A 298 18.64 -0.18 -12.62
N THR A 299 18.00 -0.70 -13.65
CA THR A 299 17.87 0.03 -14.94
C THR A 299 16.88 1.19 -14.86
N ARG A 300 15.94 1.18 -13.89
CA ARG A 300 14.91 2.21 -13.72
C ARG A 300 15.25 3.24 -12.64
N ARG A 301 16.22 2.94 -11.77
CA ARG A 301 16.54 3.82 -10.65
C ARG A 301 17.10 5.17 -11.11
N GLN A 302 16.88 6.18 -10.31
CA GLN A 302 17.56 7.46 -10.46
C GLN A 302 19.06 7.29 -10.25
N GLN A 303 19.88 7.88 -11.12
CA GLN A 303 21.33 7.82 -11.03
C GLN A 303 21.90 8.94 -10.15
N SER A 304 21.27 10.10 -10.22
CA SER A 304 21.59 11.25 -9.38
C SER A 304 20.96 11.08 -7.98
N ASN A 305 21.49 11.83 -7.02
CA ASN A 305 20.89 11.86 -5.68
C ASN A 305 19.50 12.52 -5.76
N ASP A 306 18.48 11.76 -5.45
CA ASP A 306 17.11 12.24 -5.25
C ASP A 306 17.01 12.94 -3.88
N GLN A 307 17.49 14.16 -3.81
CA GLN A 307 17.45 14.93 -2.57
C GLN A 307 16.14 15.68 -2.36
N LEU A 308 15.20 15.56 -3.30
CA LEU A 308 14.09 16.47 -3.38
C LEU A 308 12.88 16.01 -2.60
N ILE A 309 12.70 16.65 -1.48
CA ILE A 309 11.59 16.46 -0.59
C ILE A 309 10.39 17.32 -1.01
N TYR A 310 10.65 18.46 -1.70
CA TYR A 310 9.67 19.50 -1.92
C TYR A 310 9.26 19.74 -3.39
N ALA A 311 9.93 19.11 -4.34
CA ALA A 311 9.71 19.32 -5.77
C ALA A 311 9.54 17.96 -6.50
N GLN A 312 8.43 17.31 -6.25
CA GLN A 312 8.14 15.97 -6.80
C GLN A 312 8.11 15.95 -8.34
N ASP A 313 7.63 17.02 -8.96
CA ASP A 313 7.66 17.23 -10.40
C ASP A 313 9.10 17.20 -10.97
N GLN A 314 10.02 17.90 -10.31
CA GLN A 314 11.43 17.94 -10.73
C GLN A 314 12.10 16.58 -10.56
N VAL A 315 11.83 15.89 -9.45
CA VAL A 315 12.36 14.53 -9.22
C VAL A 315 11.86 13.57 -10.28
N LEU A 316 10.56 13.56 -10.56
CA LEU A 316 9.98 12.71 -11.59
C LEU A 316 10.51 13.06 -12.98
N ALA A 317 10.61 14.36 -13.31
CA ALA A 317 11.16 14.82 -14.59
C ALA A 317 12.62 14.40 -14.77
N GLN A 318 13.44 14.52 -13.72
CA GLN A 318 14.82 14.09 -13.72
C GLN A 318 14.94 12.55 -13.84
N LEU A 319 14.15 11.80 -13.09
CA LEU A 319 14.12 10.33 -13.17
C LEU A 319 13.77 9.86 -14.59
N VAL A 320 12.79 10.49 -15.24
CA VAL A 320 12.40 10.19 -16.62
C VAL A 320 13.47 10.61 -17.62
N ALA A 321 14.16 11.75 -17.38
CA ALA A 321 15.27 12.18 -18.24
C ALA A 321 16.46 11.20 -18.18
N GLU A 322 16.80 10.71 -16.99
CA GLU A 322 17.86 9.71 -16.77
C GLU A 322 17.46 8.32 -17.30
N ASN A 323 16.18 7.98 -17.24
CA ASN A 323 15.64 6.68 -17.63
C ASN A 323 14.43 6.78 -18.55
N PRO A 324 14.62 7.13 -19.83
CA PRO A 324 13.53 7.39 -20.78
C PRO A 324 12.62 6.18 -21.06
N LYS A 325 13.01 4.96 -20.64
CA LYS A 325 12.23 3.73 -20.77
C LYS A 325 11.42 3.40 -19.52
N ASN A 326 11.52 4.19 -18.45
CA ASN A 326 10.78 3.98 -17.23
C ASN A 326 9.34 4.51 -17.38
N LYS A 327 8.48 3.66 -17.95
CA LYS A 327 7.08 4.02 -18.20
C LYS A 327 6.32 4.41 -16.94
N LEU A 328 6.52 3.71 -15.81
CA LEU A 328 5.81 4.01 -14.57
C LEU A 328 6.16 5.42 -14.05
N ALA A 329 7.44 5.81 -14.09
CA ALA A 329 7.85 7.17 -13.72
C ALA A 329 7.26 8.21 -14.67
N ALA A 330 7.20 7.93 -15.98
CA ALA A 330 6.60 8.81 -16.98
C ALA A 330 5.08 8.95 -16.77
N ASP A 331 4.38 7.85 -16.48
CA ASP A 331 2.95 7.87 -16.12
C ASP A 331 2.71 8.74 -14.88
N TYR A 332 3.56 8.62 -13.85
CA TYR A 332 3.48 9.44 -12.64
C TYR A 332 3.80 10.93 -12.90
N LEU A 333 4.78 11.22 -13.76
CA LEU A 333 5.11 12.60 -14.15
C LEU A 333 3.92 13.28 -14.84
N LEU A 334 3.33 12.63 -15.84
CA LEU A 334 2.18 13.19 -16.56
C LEU A 334 0.95 13.29 -15.65
N ALA A 335 0.69 12.29 -14.82
CA ALA A 335 -0.39 12.34 -13.84
C ALA A 335 -0.19 13.48 -12.83
N TYR A 336 1.02 13.66 -12.32
CA TYR A 336 1.35 14.72 -11.36
C TYR A 336 1.16 16.10 -11.94
N THR A 337 1.63 16.35 -13.17
CA THR A 337 1.44 17.64 -13.87
C THR A 337 -0.02 17.90 -14.20
N MET A 338 -0.80 16.87 -14.61
CA MET A 338 -2.25 17.02 -14.79
C MET A 338 -2.96 17.39 -13.49
N LEU A 339 -2.61 16.75 -12.37
CA LEU A 339 -3.22 17.04 -11.07
C LEU A 339 -2.84 18.42 -10.52
N ARG A 340 -1.70 18.98 -10.94
CA ARG A 340 -1.30 20.37 -10.68
C ARG A 340 -1.98 21.40 -11.59
N LEU A 341 -2.75 20.94 -12.57
CA LEU A 341 -3.40 21.80 -13.60
C LEU A 341 -2.39 22.54 -14.49
N ASP A 342 -1.16 22.02 -14.61
CA ASP A 342 -0.09 22.57 -15.43
C ASP A 342 -0.13 21.95 -16.84
N LEU A 343 -1.06 22.46 -17.65
CA LEU A 343 -1.35 21.91 -18.99
C LEU A 343 -0.25 22.17 -20.02
N GLU A 344 0.53 23.22 -19.81
CA GLU A 344 1.69 23.51 -20.65
C GLU A 344 2.76 22.41 -20.47
N SER A 345 3.15 22.12 -19.21
CA SER A 345 4.09 21.05 -18.90
C SER A 345 3.58 19.67 -19.32
N VAL A 346 2.25 19.41 -19.21
CA VAL A 346 1.66 18.16 -19.74
C VAL A 346 1.93 18.01 -21.22
N THR A 347 1.72 19.09 -21.99
CA THR A 347 1.95 19.09 -23.44
C THR A 347 3.42 18.87 -23.76
N GLU A 348 4.31 19.62 -23.12
CA GLU A 348 5.77 19.51 -23.33
C GLU A 348 6.29 18.09 -23.01
N HIS A 349 5.94 17.55 -21.86
CA HIS A 349 6.35 16.20 -21.46
C HIS A 349 5.78 15.14 -22.42
N THR A 350 4.53 15.29 -22.85
CA THR A 350 3.91 14.36 -23.81
C THR A 350 4.65 14.36 -25.13
N LEU A 351 4.97 15.54 -25.70
CA LEU A 351 5.71 15.64 -26.95
C LEU A 351 7.09 15.00 -26.88
N ARG A 352 7.77 15.13 -25.74
CA ARG A 352 9.09 14.53 -25.51
C ARG A 352 9.02 13.01 -25.37
N LEU A 353 7.94 12.48 -24.78
CA LEU A 353 7.83 11.06 -24.40
C LEU A 353 7.05 10.19 -25.39
N LYS A 354 6.18 10.79 -26.24
CA LYS A 354 5.23 10.07 -27.08
C LYS A 354 5.89 9.00 -27.97
N ASP A 355 6.97 9.34 -28.63
CA ASP A 355 7.60 8.46 -29.61
C ASP A 355 8.26 7.22 -28.96
N ASN A 356 8.66 7.31 -27.70
CA ASN A 356 9.33 6.24 -26.98
C ASN A 356 8.37 5.40 -26.11
N LEU A 357 7.38 6.03 -25.48
CA LEU A 357 6.55 5.38 -24.44
C LEU A 357 5.06 5.36 -24.75
N TYR A 358 4.57 6.28 -25.59
CA TYR A 358 3.15 6.46 -25.85
C TYR A 358 2.84 6.51 -27.36
N PRO A 359 3.04 5.39 -28.09
CA PRO A 359 2.63 5.31 -29.49
C PRO A 359 1.13 5.61 -29.65
N ASN A 360 0.33 5.23 -28.65
CA ASN A 360 -1.04 5.71 -28.45
C ASN A 360 -1.06 6.55 -27.17
N VAL A 361 -1.27 7.86 -27.32
CA VAL A 361 -1.33 8.77 -26.16
C VAL A 361 -2.55 8.41 -25.31
N PRO A 362 -2.39 8.26 -23.96
CA PRO A 362 -3.50 7.89 -23.07
C PRO A 362 -4.64 8.89 -23.09
N LYS A 363 -5.87 8.41 -22.79
CA LYS A 363 -7.12 9.17 -22.87
C LYS A 363 -7.06 10.49 -22.09
N SER A 364 -6.69 10.47 -20.81
CA SER A 364 -6.70 11.67 -19.97
C SER A 364 -5.68 12.73 -20.45
N VAL A 365 -4.55 12.27 -21.02
CA VAL A 365 -3.55 13.16 -21.63
C VAL A 365 -4.11 13.79 -22.89
N GLN A 366 -4.78 13.03 -23.76
CA GLN A 366 -5.47 13.59 -24.92
C GLN A 366 -6.53 14.62 -24.52
N GLU A 367 -7.35 14.31 -23.50
CA GLU A 367 -8.37 15.24 -22.97
C GLU A 367 -7.74 16.54 -22.48
N SER A 368 -6.66 16.46 -21.69
CA SER A 368 -5.99 17.64 -21.14
C SER A 368 -5.41 18.55 -22.24
N ILE A 369 -4.71 17.95 -23.22
CA ILE A 369 -4.13 18.68 -24.34
C ILE A 369 -5.21 19.25 -25.27
N ALA A 370 -6.27 18.48 -25.58
CA ALA A 370 -7.38 18.94 -26.41
C ALA A 370 -8.01 20.23 -25.87
N GLY A 371 -8.37 20.23 -24.61
CA GLY A 371 -9.01 21.40 -24.03
C GLY A 371 -8.05 22.57 -23.80
N TYR A 372 -6.79 22.32 -23.47
CA TYR A 372 -5.77 23.38 -23.41
C TYR A 372 -5.63 24.06 -24.77
N TRP A 373 -5.56 23.27 -25.85
CA TRP A 373 -5.46 23.79 -27.22
C TRP A 373 -6.69 24.58 -27.63
N ILE A 374 -7.90 24.09 -27.36
CA ILE A 374 -9.16 24.79 -27.64
C ILE A 374 -9.19 26.18 -26.95
N MET A 375 -8.68 26.25 -25.71
CA MET A 375 -8.72 27.50 -24.92
C MET A 375 -7.61 28.51 -25.28
N LYS A 376 -6.39 28.02 -25.60
CA LYS A 376 -5.20 28.86 -25.73
C LYS A 376 -4.70 29.03 -27.15
N HIS A 377 -4.98 28.03 -28.00
CA HIS A 377 -4.47 27.93 -29.38
C HIS A 377 -5.59 27.60 -30.39
N PRO A 378 -6.71 28.36 -30.40
CA PRO A 378 -7.90 28.02 -31.17
C PRO A 378 -7.67 27.97 -32.70
N ASN A 379 -6.63 28.66 -33.19
CA ASN A 379 -6.30 28.72 -34.63
C ASN A 379 -5.11 27.82 -35.01
N ASP A 380 -4.49 27.13 -34.05
CA ASP A 380 -3.31 26.29 -34.31
C ASP A 380 -3.71 24.81 -34.51
N SER A 381 -2.91 24.08 -35.30
CA SER A 381 -3.09 22.65 -35.42
C SER A 381 -2.76 21.94 -34.10
N LEU A 382 -3.46 20.85 -33.82
CA LEU A 382 -3.22 20.04 -32.63
C LEU A 382 -1.79 19.49 -32.62
N PRO A 383 -1.09 19.51 -31.47
CA PRO A 383 0.32 19.11 -31.37
C PRO A 383 0.49 17.58 -31.39
N ILE A 384 -0.59 16.84 -31.17
CA ILE A 384 -0.66 15.37 -31.20
C ILE A 384 -1.96 14.91 -31.87
N PRO A 385 -2.00 13.68 -32.41
CA PRO A 385 -3.25 13.08 -32.84
C PRO A 385 -4.18 12.86 -31.64
N ILE A 386 -5.40 13.37 -31.73
CA ILE A 386 -6.44 13.22 -30.71
C ILE A 386 -7.61 12.47 -31.29
N GLY A 387 -8.13 11.48 -30.56
CA GLY A 387 -9.30 10.71 -30.96
C GLY A 387 -10.54 11.62 -31.16
N LYS A 388 -11.26 11.43 -32.28
CA LYS A 388 -12.41 12.29 -32.62
C LYS A 388 -13.46 12.35 -31.49
N SER A 389 -13.76 11.23 -30.85
CA SER A 389 -14.70 11.18 -29.73
C SER A 389 -14.19 11.95 -28.52
N ILE A 390 -12.89 11.84 -28.19
CA ILE A 390 -12.26 12.55 -27.09
C ILE A 390 -12.32 14.07 -27.32
N TYR A 391 -11.95 14.50 -28.53
CA TYR A 391 -12.03 15.92 -28.91
C TYR A 391 -13.46 16.48 -28.81
N GLN A 392 -14.44 15.75 -29.36
CA GLN A 392 -15.84 16.16 -29.31
C GLN A 392 -16.38 16.24 -27.88
N THR A 393 -16.11 15.25 -27.05
CA THR A 393 -16.52 15.24 -25.64
C THR A 393 -15.89 16.42 -24.88
N THR A 394 -14.60 16.67 -25.09
CA THR A 394 -13.89 17.80 -24.47
C THR A 394 -14.46 19.13 -24.93
N ALA A 395 -14.67 19.31 -26.21
CA ALA A 395 -15.26 20.55 -26.77
C ALA A 395 -16.68 20.81 -26.23
N SER A 396 -17.51 19.74 -26.16
CA SER A 396 -18.85 19.85 -25.59
C SER A 396 -18.83 20.20 -24.11
N TYR A 397 -17.92 19.58 -23.32
CA TYR A 397 -17.71 19.91 -21.91
C TYR A 397 -17.41 21.40 -21.72
N LEU A 398 -16.40 21.91 -22.44
CA LEU A 398 -15.98 23.33 -22.36
C LEU A 398 -17.07 24.28 -22.85
N SER A 399 -17.85 23.90 -23.88
CA SER A 399 -18.99 24.69 -24.37
C SER A 399 -20.08 24.85 -23.30
N ILE A 400 -20.43 23.78 -22.58
CA ILE A 400 -21.42 23.81 -21.50
C ILE A 400 -20.95 24.76 -20.37
N ILE A 401 -19.69 24.66 -19.96
CA ILE A 401 -19.14 25.57 -18.94
C ILE A 401 -19.18 27.04 -19.39
N ASN A 402 -18.83 27.31 -20.65
CA ASN A 402 -18.83 28.66 -21.19
C ASN A 402 -20.24 29.26 -21.28
N GLN A 403 -21.25 28.43 -21.62
CA GLN A 403 -22.65 28.85 -21.71
C GLN A 403 -23.29 29.06 -20.35
N SER A 404 -23.05 28.17 -19.40
CA SER A 404 -23.63 28.25 -18.05
C SER A 404 -22.90 29.23 -17.14
N GLY A 405 -21.63 29.56 -17.44
CA GLY A 405 -20.74 30.32 -16.54
C GLY A 405 -20.40 29.55 -15.24
N ASN A 406 -20.85 28.30 -15.12
CA ASN A 406 -20.68 27.49 -13.92
C ASN A 406 -19.73 26.32 -14.18
N MET A 407 -18.57 26.34 -13.53
CA MET A 407 -17.56 25.25 -13.63
C MET A 407 -18.07 23.91 -13.07
N LEU A 408 -19.03 23.97 -12.15
CA LEU A 408 -19.64 22.79 -11.50
C LEU A 408 -21.11 22.65 -11.93
N ASP A 409 -21.37 22.75 -13.23
CA ASP A 409 -22.72 22.56 -13.77
C ASP A 409 -23.21 21.12 -13.53
N PRO A 410 -24.37 20.91 -12.90
CA PRO A 410 -24.89 19.58 -12.61
C PRO A 410 -25.10 18.68 -13.85
N SER A 411 -25.26 19.26 -15.03
CA SER A 411 -25.39 18.49 -16.28
C SER A 411 -24.10 17.78 -16.67
N LEU A 412 -22.97 18.18 -16.10
CA LEU A 412 -21.65 17.58 -16.29
C LEU A 412 -21.33 16.45 -15.30
N ASP A 413 -22.19 16.22 -14.30
CA ASP A 413 -21.99 15.14 -13.30
C ASP A 413 -22.56 13.79 -13.77
N VAL A 414 -22.46 13.52 -15.05
CA VAL A 414 -22.90 12.29 -15.71
C VAL A 414 -21.81 11.78 -16.66
N PRO A 415 -21.74 10.46 -16.92
CA PRO A 415 -20.87 9.93 -17.97
C PRO A 415 -21.21 10.50 -19.35
N PRO A 416 -20.22 10.78 -20.22
CA PRO A 416 -18.77 10.54 -19.99
C PRO A 416 -18.06 11.68 -19.27
N TYR A 417 -18.72 12.79 -18.96
CA TYR A 417 -18.11 14.01 -18.48
C TYR A 417 -17.47 13.85 -17.10
N ASN A 418 -18.21 13.28 -16.13
CA ASN A 418 -17.74 13.11 -14.76
C ASN A 418 -16.56 12.11 -14.58
N GLN A 419 -16.18 11.43 -15.67
CA GLN A 419 -15.04 10.50 -15.74
C GLN A 419 -13.91 11.06 -16.62
N SER A 420 -13.86 12.37 -16.81
CA SER A 420 -12.88 13.05 -17.65
C SER A 420 -11.91 13.89 -16.81
N TYR A 421 -10.76 14.19 -17.39
CA TYR A 421 -9.81 15.16 -16.83
C TYR A 421 -10.47 16.50 -16.53
N TRP A 422 -11.38 16.98 -17.40
CA TRP A 422 -12.00 18.30 -17.27
C TRP A 422 -12.94 18.41 -16.09
N HIS A 423 -13.60 17.33 -15.72
CA HIS A 423 -14.40 17.30 -14.50
C HIS A 423 -13.52 17.47 -13.24
N TYR A 424 -12.39 16.74 -13.17
CA TYR A 424 -11.40 16.96 -12.12
C TYR A 424 -10.88 18.42 -12.12
N HIS A 425 -10.50 18.93 -13.30
CA HIS A 425 -10.00 20.32 -13.46
C HIS A 425 -10.99 21.34 -12.91
N ALA A 426 -12.28 21.22 -13.26
CA ALA A 426 -13.32 22.12 -12.79
C ALA A 426 -13.50 22.06 -11.26
N GLN A 427 -13.51 20.85 -10.69
CA GLN A 427 -13.58 20.67 -9.23
C GLN A 427 -12.36 21.26 -8.52
N ALA A 428 -11.16 21.04 -9.03
CA ALA A 428 -9.93 21.56 -8.45
C ALA A 428 -9.87 23.08 -8.51
N MET A 429 -10.25 23.69 -9.64
CA MET A 429 -10.34 25.15 -9.79
C MET A 429 -11.41 25.75 -8.89
N GLY A 430 -12.54 25.08 -8.69
CA GLY A 430 -13.58 25.49 -7.75
C GLY A 430 -13.07 25.55 -6.30
N LYS A 431 -12.35 24.52 -5.86
CA LYS A 431 -11.71 24.50 -4.53
C LYS A 431 -10.69 25.65 -4.35
N LEU A 432 -9.85 25.89 -5.38
CA LEU A 432 -8.85 26.97 -5.34
C LEU A 432 -9.49 28.38 -5.25
N LYS A 433 -10.63 28.58 -5.90
CA LYS A 433 -11.36 29.87 -5.81
C LYS A 433 -11.95 30.09 -4.42
N GLN A 434 -12.44 29.04 -3.77
CA GLN A 434 -12.99 29.13 -2.41
C GLN A 434 -11.94 29.35 -1.32
N GLN A 435 -10.67 29.01 -1.58
CA GLN A 435 -9.55 29.19 -0.64
C GLN A 435 -8.85 30.56 -0.78
N ARG A 436 -9.18 31.33 -1.81
CA ARG A 436 -8.70 32.71 -1.92
C ARG A 436 -9.65 33.61 -1.13
N PRO A 437 -9.14 34.34 -0.09
CA PRO A 437 -9.93 35.22 0.74
C PRO A 437 -10.54 36.36 -0.05
#